data_5056c267e16a18185512ae969897d688
#
_entry.id   5056c267e16a18185512ae969897d688
#
_cell.length_a   1.000
_cell.length_b   1.000
_cell.length_c   1.000
_cell.angle_alpha   90.00
_cell.angle_beta   90.00
_cell.angle_gamma   90.00
#
_symmetry.space_group_name_H-M   'P 1'
#
loop_
_entity.id
_entity.type
_entity.pdbx_description
1 polymer ?
#
loop_
_entity_poly.entity_id
_entity_poly.type
_entity_poly.pdbx_seq_one_letter_code
_entity_poly.pdbx_strand_id
1 'polypeptide(L)'
;MLKREIEIGKEQGLKSKTAALFVQKASLYKSSILVGKGERKANGKSMLGLLSLVIEKGETITLIIDGFDEDRAMKELEDFLSS
;
A
#
# COMPACT_ATOMS: atom_id res chain seq x y z
N MET A 1 -7.93 2.33 -13.78
CA MET A 1 -7.86 2.45 -12.30
C MET A 1 -8.31 1.16 -11.64
N LEU A 2 -7.53 0.67 -10.69
CA LEU A 2 -7.88 -0.51 -9.90
C LEU A 2 -8.02 -0.11 -8.44
N LYS A 3 -9.00 -0.70 -7.75
CA LYS A 3 -9.25 -0.43 -6.35
C LYS A 3 -9.55 -1.76 -5.66
N ARG A 4 -8.80 -2.07 -4.60
CA ARG A 4 -9.01 -3.32 -3.86
C ARG A 4 -8.85 -3.11 -2.37
N GLU A 5 -9.64 -3.85 -1.61
CA GLU A 5 -9.49 -3.90 -0.17
C GLU A 5 -8.62 -5.09 0.18
N ILE A 6 -7.63 -4.85 1.04
CA ILE A 6 -6.62 -5.85 1.36
C ILE A 6 -6.45 -5.92 2.86
N GLU A 7 -6.55 -7.12 3.40
CA GLU A 7 -6.26 -7.33 4.82
C GLU A 7 -4.76 -7.47 5.00
N ILE A 8 -4.21 -6.74 5.95
CA ILE A 8 -2.77 -6.70 6.18
C ILE A 8 -2.34 -7.95 6.92
N GLY A 9 -1.47 -8.75 6.28
CA GLY A 9 -0.94 -9.97 6.87
C GLY A 9 0.44 -9.81 7.50
N LYS A 10 1.09 -8.66 7.28
CA LYS A 10 2.42 -8.41 7.84
C LYS A 10 2.36 -8.37 9.35
N GLU A 11 3.25 -9.10 10.01
CA GLU A 11 3.24 -9.25 11.46
C GLU A 11 3.30 -7.91 12.19
N GLN A 12 4.09 -6.99 11.69
CA GLN A 12 4.26 -5.67 12.30
C GLN A 12 3.41 -4.59 11.63
N GLY A 13 2.51 -4.97 10.71
CA GLY A 13 1.77 -4.01 9.94
C GLY A 13 2.67 -3.24 8.98
N LEU A 14 2.25 -2.03 8.61
CA LEU A 14 3.07 -1.16 7.75
C LEU A 14 3.79 -0.13 8.61
N LYS A 15 4.87 -0.56 9.25
CA LYS A 15 5.68 0.28 10.10
C LYS A 15 7.15 0.09 9.76
N SER A 16 7.95 1.14 9.96
CA SER A 16 9.40 1.06 9.83
C SER A 16 9.83 0.28 8.58
N LYS A 17 10.39 -0.90 8.75
CA LYS A 17 10.96 -1.68 7.68
C LYS A 17 9.93 -2.10 6.63
N THR A 18 8.75 -2.55 7.06
CA THR A 18 7.74 -2.97 6.09
C THR A 18 7.18 -1.80 5.30
N ALA A 19 7.03 -0.63 5.94
CA ALA A 19 6.61 0.57 5.23
C ALA A 19 7.67 0.98 4.21
N ALA A 20 8.95 0.92 4.60
CA ALA A 20 10.03 1.26 3.68
C ALA A 20 10.06 0.32 2.48
N LEU A 21 9.86 -0.97 2.70
CA LEU A 21 9.80 -1.93 1.61
C LEU A 21 8.61 -1.68 0.69
N PHE A 22 7.46 -1.32 1.26
CA PHE A 22 6.30 -0.99 0.45
C PHE A 22 6.59 0.22 -0.44
N VAL A 23 7.15 1.28 0.12
CA VAL A 23 7.48 2.49 -0.65
C VAL A 23 8.46 2.15 -1.76
N GLN A 24 9.45 1.31 -1.45
CA GLN A 24 10.45 0.93 -2.44
C GLN A 24 9.80 0.19 -3.62
N LYS A 25 8.90 -0.76 -3.32
CA LYS A 25 8.19 -1.49 -4.36
C LYS A 25 7.25 -0.58 -5.14
N ALA A 26 6.49 0.25 -4.45
CA ALA A 26 5.54 1.16 -5.09
C ALA A 26 6.26 2.12 -6.02
N SER A 27 7.45 2.55 -5.65
CA SER A 27 8.20 3.53 -6.44
C SER A 27 8.74 2.97 -7.75
N LEU A 28 8.71 1.65 -7.93
CA LEU A 28 9.11 1.05 -9.19
C LEU A 28 8.06 1.24 -10.29
N TYR A 29 6.85 1.58 -9.93
CA TYR A 29 5.76 1.72 -10.89
C TYR A 29 5.48 3.18 -11.17
N LYS A 30 5.03 3.45 -12.40
CA LYS A 30 4.71 4.82 -12.81
C LYS A 30 3.28 5.20 -12.44
N SER A 31 2.43 4.21 -12.19
CA SER A 31 1.06 4.46 -11.76
C SER A 31 1.04 5.24 -10.45
N SER A 32 -0.03 6.02 -10.26
CA SER A 32 -0.25 6.63 -8.96
C SER A 32 -0.75 5.54 -8.01
N ILE A 33 -0.32 5.60 -6.76
CA ILE A 33 -0.64 4.58 -5.77
C ILE A 33 -1.09 5.29 -4.50
N LEU A 34 -2.36 5.04 -4.12
CA LEU A 34 -2.94 5.60 -2.91
C LEU A 34 -3.27 4.46 -1.95
N VAL A 35 -3.02 4.69 -0.67
CA VAL A 35 -3.38 3.76 0.39
C VAL A 35 -4.38 4.45 1.30
N GLY A 36 -5.54 3.81 1.50
CA GLY A 36 -6.59 4.37 2.33
C GLY A 36 -6.85 3.52 3.56
N LYS A 37 -7.11 4.17 4.67
CA LYS A 37 -7.53 3.53 5.91
C LYS A 37 -8.65 4.37 6.49
N GLY A 38 -9.88 3.83 6.48
CA GLY A 38 -11.03 4.62 6.87
C GLY A 38 -11.20 5.78 5.91
N GLU A 39 -11.30 7.00 6.45
CA GLU A 39 -11.45 8.18 5.62
C GLU A 39 -10.13 8.86 5.29
N ARG A 40 -9.01 8.29 5.76
CA ARG A 40 -7.68 8.86 5.54
C ARG A 40 -7.01 8.19 4.36
N LYS A 41 -6.27 8.97 3.59
CA LYS A 41 -5.55 8.47 2.42
C LYS A 41 -4.13 9.02 2.42
N ALA A 42 -3.21 8.24 1.88
CA ALA A 42 -1.83 8.65 1.77
C ALA A 42 -1.27 8.17 0.44
N ASN A 43 -0.26 8.89 -0.05
CA ASN A 43 0.47 8.49 -1.24
C ASN A 43 1.31 7.26 -0.89
N GLY A 44 1.10 6.15 -1.64
CA GLY A 44 1.82 4.91 -1.36
C GLY A 44 3.32 4.99 -1.61
N LYS A 45 3.77 6.08 -2.24
CA LYS A 45 5.20 6.30 -2.47
C LYS A 45 5.81 7.25 -1.45
N SER A 46 5.04 7.60 -0.40
CA SER A 46 5.48 8.51 0.65
C SER A 46 5.60 7.77 1.97
N MET A 47 6.82 7.68 2.48
CA MET A 47 7.07 7.02 3.77
C MET A 47 6.31 7.70 4.91
N LEU A 48 6.39 9.03 4.96
CA LEU A 48 5.69 9.79 5.99
C LEU A 48 4.18 9.59 5.91
N GLY A 49 3.66 9.57 4.67
CA GLY A 49 2.23 9.37 4.48
C GLY A 49 1.77 8.02 5.02
N LEU A 50 2.52 6.96 4.69
CA LEU A 50 2.16 5.62 5.14
C LEU A 50 2.23 5.51 6.66
N LEU A 51 3.29 6.02 7.26
CA LEU A 51 3.46 5.94 8.70
C LEU A 51 2.35 6.67 9.45
N SER A 52 1.86 7.77 8.86
CA SER A 52 0.81 8.55 9.50
C SER A 52 -0.53 7.82 9.56
N LEU A 53 -0.73 6.80 8.73
CA LEU A 53 -1.97 6.03 8.74
C LEU A 53 -2.03 5.03 9.89
N VAL A 54 -0.90 4.66 10.44
CA VAL A 54 -0.80 3.70 11.56
C VAL A 54 -1.53 2.39 11.22
N ILE A 55 -0.97 1.64 10.27
CA ILE A 55 -1.60 0.42 9.77
C ILE A 55 -1.04 -0.78 10.51
N GLU A 56 -1.93 -1.55 11.15
CA GLU A 56 -1.56 -2.71 11.95
C GLU A 56 -1.98 -4.01 11.28
N LYS A 57 -1.38 -5.12 11.72
CA LYS A 57 -1.75 -6.43 11.22
C LYS A 57 -3.24 -6.69 11.44
N GLY A 58 -3.88 -7.26 10.44
CA GLY A 58 -5.29 -7.60 10.51
C GLY A 58 -6.22 -6.50 10.08
N GLU A 59 -5.72 -5.27 9.97
CA GLU A 59 -6.55 -4.18 9.49
C GLU A 59 -6.72 -4.27 7.98
N THR A 60 -7.84 -3.76 7.48
CA THR A 60 -8.12 -3.74 6.05
C THR A 60 -7.88 -2.34 5.53
N ILE A 61 -7.07 -2.26 4.47
CA ILE A 61 -6.82 -0.98 3.80
C ILE A 61 -7.36 -1.05 2.39
N THR A 62 -7.52 0.12 1.76
CA THR A 62 -7.91 0.20 0.36
C THR A 62 -6.70 0.64 -0.44
N LEU A 63 -6.38 -0.14 -1.48
CA LEU A 63 -5.28 0.18 -2.38
C LEU A 63 -5.86 0.63 -3.71
N ILE A 64 -5.53 1.85 -4.11
CA ILE A 64 -6.03 2.45 -5.35
C ILE A 64 -4.86 2.75 -6.25
N ILE A 65 -4.83 2.13 -7.43
CA ILE A 65 -3.71 2.26 -8.36
C ILE A 65 -4.24 2.66 -9.72
N ASP A 66 -3.63 3.70 -10.32
CA ASP A 66 -4.09 4.24 -11.58
C ASP A 66 -2.90 4.56 -12.48
N GLY A 67 -2.82 3.88 -13.63
CA GLY A 67 -1.76 4.11 -14.59
C GLY A 67 -1.59 2.92 -15.51
N PHE A 68 -0.65 3.03 -16.45
CA PHE A 68 -0.50 1.99 -17.47
C PHE A 68 0.03 0.67 -16.92
N ASP A 69 0.77 0.71 -15.79
CA ASP A 69 1.29 -0.51 -15.18
C ASP A 69 0.51 -0.92 -13.93
N GLU A 70 -0.75 -0.49 -13.85
CA GLU A 70 -1.57 -0.69 -12.64
C GLU A 70 -1.80 -2.16 -12.31
N ASP A 71 -1.93 -3.02 -13.34
CA ASP A 71 -2.18 -4.44 -13.09
C ASP A 71 -1.00 -5.10 -12.39
N ARG A 72 0.21 -4.81 -12.88
CA ARG A 72 1.43 -5.37 -12.28
C ARG A 72 1.66 -4.83 -10.89
N ALA A 73 1.43 -3.53 -10.72
CA ALA A 73 1.60 -2.89 -9.41
C ALA A 73 0.63 -3.49 -8.40
N MET A 74 -0.64 -3.65 -8.78
CA MET A 74 -1.63 -4.21 -7.86
C MET A 74 -1.26 -5.62 -7.44
N LYS A 75 -0.84 -6.46 -8.40
CA LYS A 75 -0.49 -7.83 -8.07
C LYS A 75 0.66 -7.89 -7.07
N GLU A 76 1.73 -7.14 -7.32
CA GLU A 76 2.89 -7.19 -6.43
C GLU A 76 2.57 -6.61 -5.06
N LEU A 77 1.90 -5.47 -5.02
CA LEU A 77 1.65 -4.80 -3.75
C LEU A 77 0.61 -5.55 -2.92
N GLU A 78 -0.41 -6.12 -3.56
CA GLU A 78 -1.38 -6.93 -2.86
C GLU A 78 -0.72 -8.17 -2.25
N ASP A 79 0.10 -8.86 -3.04
CA ASP A 79 0.81 -10.05 -2.55
C ASP A 79 1.71 -9.69 -1.37
N PHE A 80 2.41 -8.57 -1.46
CA PHE A 80 3.29 -8.13 -0.38
C PHE A 80 2.49 -7.86 0.90
N LEU A 81 1.40 -7.11 0.78
CA LEU A 81 0.63 -6.67 1.95
C LEU A 81 -0.07 -7.83 2.65
N SER A 82 -0.55 -8.81 1.89
CA SER A 82 -1.36 -9.88 2.45
C SER A 82 -0.55 -11.06 2.97
N SER A 83 0.73 -11.14 2.64
CA SER A 83 1.53 -12.31 3.01
C SER A 83 2.12 -12.24 4.42
#